data_66f274972e127c2d97ee6163653e3cc6
#
_entry.id   66f274972e127c2d97ee6163653e3cc6
#
_cell.length_a   1.000
_cell.length_b   1.000
_cell.length_c   1.000
_cell.angle_alpha   90.00
_cell.angle_beta   90.00
_cell.angle_gamma   90.00
#
_symmetry.space_group_name_H-M   'P 1'
#
loop_
_entity.id
_entity.type
_entity.pdbx_description
1 polymer ?
#
loop_
_entity_poly.entity_id
_entity_poly.type
_entity_poly.pdbx_seq_one_letter_code
_entity_poly.pdbx_strand_id
1 'polypeptide(L)'
;MRCVACILLLHTSALRLQHIDVVLVGPQYASNVGQALRLCACFEVGRLKLVKPEYDREADATYERRFAMPQGRAVRDARTIVCETLDEALEDVEFSVAFSGRGRADASFASAAPALAARVDGRTALVFGREADGLRAEELARCGASVEIDSAESLNLSHAVSIALADIYARADSEAPAAPDVAPDATVDALVSRLGAALGADEGFRATSRGKVSACVEINAASMA
;
A
#
# COMPACT_ATOMS: atom_id res chain seq x y z
N MET A 1 15.92 39.46 -2.05
CA MET A 1 14.62 38.79 -2.07
C MET A 1 14.85 37.36 -2.60
N ARG A 2 15.04 36.38 -1.73
CA ARG A 2 15.15 34.96 -2.11
C ARG A 2 13.73 34.39 -2.24
N CYS A 3 13.46 33.85 -3.41
CA CYS A 3 12.13 33.49 -3.88
C CYS A 3 11.43 32.45 -2.96
N VAL A 4 10.30 32.83 -2.40
CA VAL A 4 9.41 31.97 -1.58
C VAL A 4 8.97 30.72 -2.36
N ALA A 5 8.97 30.78 -3.70
CA ALA A 5 8.66 29.66 -4.58
C ALA A 5 9.67 28.50 -4.49
N CYS A 6 10.95 28.77 -4.16
CA CYS A 6 11.96 27.73 -4.00
C CYS A 6 11.80 26.92 -2.70
N ILE A 7 11.13 27.46 -1.68
CA ILE A 7 10.87 26.78 -0.41
C ILE A 7 9.66 25.84 -0.53
N LEU A 8 8.66 26.19 -1.34
CA LEU A 8 7.51 25.31 -1.58
C LEU A 8 7.87 24.07 -2.41
N LEU A 9 8.79 24.17 -3.38
CA LEU A 9 9.23 23.02 -4.20
C LEU A 9 10.06 21.99 -3.43
N LEU A 10 10.71 22.38 -2.35
CA LEU A 10 11.49 21.45 -1.49
C LEU A 10 10.60 20.67 -0.51
N HIS A 11 9.34 21.05 -0.30
CA HIS A 11 8.42 20.35 0.60
C HIS A 11 7.54 19.31 -0.09
N THR A 12 7.38 19.34 -1.40
CA THR A 12 6.56 18.35 -2.13
C THR A 12 7.27 17.02 -2.34
N SER A 13 8.60 16.98 -2.24
CA SER A 13 9.38 15.75 -2.35
C SER A 13 9.42 14.90 -1.06
N ALA A 14 9.08 15.48 0.09
CA ALA A 14 9.33 14.88 1.41
C ALA A 14 8.17 14.05 1.99
N LEU A 15 7.07 13.82 1.25
CA LEU A 15 5.87 13.18 1.81
C LEU A 15 5.27 12.10 0.91
N ARG A 16 6.08 11.45 0.08
CA ARG A 16 5.62 10.63 -1.04
C ARG A 16 4.69 9.48 -0.66
N LEU A 17 4.98 8.73 0.40
CA LEU A 17 4.15 7.59 0.81
C LEU A 17 3.52 7.77 2.20
N GLN A 18 3.38 8.99 2.69
CA GLN A 18 2.76 9.22 4.02
C GLN A 18 1.26 8.91 4.08
N HIS A 19 0.61 8.85 2.92
CA HIS A 19 -0.76 8.38 2.79
C HIS A 19 -0.87 6.85 2.77
N ILE A 20 0.25 6.14 2.70
CA ILE A 20 0.30 4.67 2.69
C ILE A 20 0.53 4.13 4.10
N ASP A 21 -0.24 3.12 4.47
CA ASP A 21 -0.01 2.26 5.62
C ASP A 21 0.46 0.89 5.14
N VAL A 22 1.50 0.36 5.78
CA VAL A 22 1.87 -1.06 5.65
C VAL A 22 1.18 -1.82 6.78
N VAL A 23 0.42 -2.85 6.43
CA VAL A 23 -0.30 -3.71 7.40
C VAL A 23 0.28 -5.12 7.32
N LEU A 24 0.82 -5.61 8.43
CA LEU A 24 1.32 -6.98 8.55
C LEU A 24 0.36 -7.79 9.42
N VAL A 25 -0.25 -8.82 8.84
CA VAL A 25 -1.23 -9.68 9.53
C VAL A 25 -0.53 -10.92 10.05
N GLY A 26 -0.51 -11.10 11.36
CA GLY A 26 0.09 -12.24 12.05
C GLY A 26 1.58 -12.43 11.76
N PRO A 27 2.42 -11.38 11.75
CA PRO A 27 3.84 -11.57 11.47
C PRO A 27 4.48 -12.47 12.53
N GLN A 28 5.26 -13.47 12.09
CA GLN A 28 5.79 -14.52 12.95
C GLN A 28 7.22 -14.25 13.42
N TYR A 29 7.95 -13.39 12.71
CA TYR A 29 9.36 -13.12 13.02
C TYR A 29 9.65 -11.64 13.23
N ALA A 30 10.21 -11.31 14.39
CA ALA A 30 10.66 -9.97 14.75
C ALA A 30 11.65 -9.37 13.74
N SER A 31 12.46 -10.21 13.07
CA SER A 31 13.37 -9.78 12.02
C SER A 31 12.65 -9.19 10.80
N ASN A 32 11.54 -9.80 10.36
CA ASN A 32 10.75 -9.29 9.23
C ASN A 32 10.08 -7.97 9.58
N VAL A 33 9.54 -7.85 10.79
CA VAL A 33 8.98 -6.59 11.28
C VAL A 33 10.06 -5.52 11.39
N GLY A 34 11.23 -5.85 11.92
CA GLY A 34 12.36 -4.93 11.97
C GLY A 34 12.78 -4.42 10.59
N GLN A 35 12.83 -5.30 9.59
CA GLN A 35 13.11 -4.91 8.21
C GLN A 35 11.99 -4.04 7.62
N ALA A 36 10.72 -4.38 7.86
CA ALA A 36 9.59 -3.56 7.43
C ALA A 36 9.62 -2.15 8.05
N LEU A 37 9.97 -2.03 9.33
CA LEU A 37 10.19 -0.75 10.00
C LEU A 37 11.26 0.10 9.30
N ARG A 38 12.38 -0.53 8.92
CA ARG A 38 13.43 0.13 8.16
C ARG A 38 12.94 0.59 6.79
N LEU A 39 12.20 -0.26 6.08
CA LEU A 39 11.63 0.07 4.77
C LEU A 39 10.61 1.22 4.88
N CYS A 40 9.76 1.22 5.90
CA CYS A 40 8.83 2.33 6.17
C CYS A 40 9.57 3.66 6.39
N ALA A 41 10.75 3.63 7.02
CA ALA A 41 11.57 4.82 7.15
C ALA A 41 12.21 5.25 5.82
N CYS A 42 12.74 4.30 5.05
CA CYS A 42 13.42 4.56 3.78
C CYS A 42 12.47 5.13 2.71
N PHE A 43 11.21 4.69 2.70
CA PHE A 43 10.20 5.09 1.72
C PHE A 43 9.16 6.07 2.28
N GLU A 44 9.40 6.64 3.46
CA GLU A 44 8.55 7.66 4.09
C GLU A 44 7.08 7.23 4.25
N VAL A 45 6.85 5.95 4.52
CA VAL A 45 5.53 5.36 4.74
C VAL A 45 4.87 5.99 5.98
N GLY A 46 3.56 6.22 5.91
CA GLY A 46 2.80 6.86 6.98
C GLY A 46 2.83 6.08 8.28
N ARG A 47 2.38 4.84 8.27
CA ARG A 47 2.29 3.98 9.47
C ARG A 47 2.62 2.53 9.15
N LEU A 48 3.12 1.81 10.16
CA LEU A 48 3.16 0.35 10.18
C LEU A 48 2.08 -0.15 11.15
N LYS A 49 1.16 -0.97 10.69
CA LYS A 49 0.16 -1.61 11.53
C LYS A 49 0.45 -3.11 11.64
N LEU A 50 0.47 -3.62 12.86
CA LEU A 50 0.71 -5.03 13.17
C LEU A 50 -0.58 -5.65 13.70
N VAL A 51 -1.19 -6.54 12.94
CA VAL A 51 -2.40 -7.25 13.36
C VAL A 51 -2.00 -8.57 13.99
N LYS A 52 -2.26 -8.72 15.29
CA LYS A 52 -1.95 -9.95 16.08
C LYS A 52 -0.58 -10.53 15.77
N PRO A 53 0.52 -9.82 16.04
CA PRO A 53 1.86 -10.38 15.85
C PRO A 53 2.00 -11.67 16.64
N GLU A 54 2.51 -12.74 16.00
CA GLU A 54 2.63 -14.07 16.59
C GLU A 54 3.98 -14.30 17.31
N TYR A 55 4.79 -13.25 17.48
CA TYR A 55 6.02 -13.27 18.28
C TYR A 55 5.89 -12.34 19.52
N ASP A 56 6.68 -12.61 20.55
CA ASP A 56 6.70 -11.77 21.75
C ASP A 56 7.48 -10.48 21.49
N ARG A 57 6.76 -9.37 21.28
CA ARG A 57 7.36 -8.07 20.98
C ARG A 57 8.24 -7.51 22.10
N GLU A 58 8.01 -7.88 23.35
CA GLU A 58 8.83 -7.42 24.46
C GLU A 58 10.12 -8.24 24.56
N ALA A 59 10.01 -9.57 24.52
CA ALA A 59 11.17 -10.47 24.55
C ALA A 59 12.06 -10.26 23.32
N ASP A 60 11.48 -10.09 22.13
CA ASP A 60 12.17 -9.93 20.86
C ASP A 60 12.48 -8.47 20.47
N ALA A 61 12.19 -7.50 21.35
CA ALA A 61 12.36 -6.07 21.07
C ALA A 61 13.79 -5.71 20.63
N THR A 62 14.80 -6.34 21.22
CA THR A 62 16.21 -6.12 20.84
C THR A 62 16.48 -6.62 19.43
N TYR A 63 15.89 -7.77 19.05
CA TYR A 63 16.05 -8.38 17.75
C TYR A 63 15.32 -7.56 16.68
N GLU A 64 14.08 -7.17 16.93
CA GLU A 64 13.31 -6.26 16.08
C GLU A 64 14.07 -4.95 15.83
N ARG A 65 14.59 -4.31 16.88
CA ARG A 65 15.36 -3.07 16.80
C ARG A 65 16.68 -3.21 16.03
N ARG A 66 17.31 -4.37 16.09
CA ARG A 66 18.55 -4.64 15.35
C ARG A 66 18.34 -4.58 13.85
N PHE A 67 17.25 -5.17 13.35
CA PHE A 67 16.91 -5.14 11.92
C PHE A 67 16.29 -3.81 11.48
N ALA A 68 15.59 -3.12 12.37
CA ALA A 68 15.02 -1.81 12.08
C ALA A 68 16.08 -0.73 11.82
N MET A 69 17.27 -0.89 12.35
CA MET A 69 18.33 0.14 12.32
C MET A 69 17.84 1.46 12.98
N PRO A 70 18.66 2.51 13.16
CA PRO A 70 18.22 3.74 13.82
C PRO A 70 17.01 4.40 13.18
N GLN A 71 16.92 4.40 11.86
CA GLN A 71 15.82 5.01 11.10
C GLN A 71 14.46 4.33 11.36
N GLY A 72 14.44 2.99 11.32
CA GLY A 72 13.23 2.20 11.59
C GLY A 72 12.81 2.23 13.06
N ARG A 73 13.73 2.50 14.01
CA ARG A 73 13.37 2.68 15.43
C ARG A 73 12.46 3.88 15.63
N ALA A 74 12.71 4.98 14.93
CA ALA A 74 11.83 6.15 14.99
C ALA A 74 10.41 5.83 14.47
N VAL A 75 10.29 5.00 13.41
CA VAL A 75 9.00 4.51 12.91
C VAL A 75 8.32 3.62 13.94
N ARG A 76 9.08 2.70 14.56
CA ARG A 76 8.59 1.80 15.60
C ARG A 76 7.93 2.56 16.77
N ASP A 77 8.60 3.59 17.23
CA ASP A 77 8.20 4.32 18.44
C ASP A 77 7.10 5.37 18.15
N ALA A 78 7.06 5.94 16.96
CA ALA A 78 6.16 7.04 16.66
C ALA A 78 4.99 6.67 15.72
N ARG A 79 5.14 5.64 14.87
CA ARG A 79 4.20 5.36 13.78
C ARG A 79 3.79 3.89 13.66
N THR A 80 4.09 3.07 14.68
CA THR A 80 3.67 1.67 14.71
C THR A 80 2.46 1.50 15.62
N ILE A 81 1.41 0.88 15.07
CA ILE A 81 0.16 0.60 15.76
C ILE A 81 -0.02 -0.92 15.82
N VAL A 82 -0.36 -1.46 16.99
CA VAL A 82 -0.75 -2.85 17.14
C VAL A 82 -2.26 -2.93 17.20
N CYS A 83 -2.83 -3.78 16.36
CA CYS A 83 -4.27 -3.99 16.21
C CYS A 83 -4.64 -5.43 16.57
N GLU A 84 -5.82 -5.61 17.16
CA GLU A 84 -6.36 -6.94 17.45
C GLU A 84 -7.01 -7.59 16.24
N THR A 85 -7.49 -6.81 15.29
CA THR A 85 -8.16 -7.31 14.08
C THR A 85 -7.72 -6.56 12.83
N LEU A 86 -7.90 -7.20 11.67
CA LEU A 86 -7.68 -6.53 10.39
C LEU A 86 -8.70 -5.39 10.17
N ASP A 87 -9.94 -5.56 10.62
CA ASP A 87 -10.96 -4.52 10.53
C ASP A 87 -10.53 -3.25 11.29
N GLU A 88 -9.98 -3.40 12.51
CA GLU A 88 -9.41 -2.28 13.27
C GLU A 88 -8.24 -1.61 12.52
N ALA A 89 -7.38 -2.41 11.90
CA ALA A 89 -6.27 -1.87 11.11
C ALA A 89 -6.72 -1.11 9.87
N LEU A 90 -7.91 -1.40 9.34
CA LEU A 90 -8.47 -0.79 8.13
C LEU A 90 -9.53 0.29 8.41
N GLU A 91 -9.87 0.58 9.68
CA GLU A 91 -10.98 1.47 10.04
C GLU A 91 -10.86 2.87 9.40
N ASP A 92 -9.65 3.43 9.34
CA ASP A 92 -9.38 4.76 8.80
C ASP A 92 -8.72 4.72 7.40
N VAL A 93 -8.88 3.61 6.68
CA VAL A 93 -8.31 3.34 5.35
C VAL A 93 -9.42 3.42 4.30
N GLU A 94 -9.22 4.22 3.27
CA GLU A 94 -10.17 4.35 2.17
C GLU A 94 -10.02 3.25 1.12
N PHE A 95 -8.81 2.73 0.94
CA PHE A 95 -8.53 1.67 -0.01
C PHE A 95 -7.48 0.71 0.54
N SER A 96 -7.71 -0.59 0.40
CA SER A 96 -6.79 -1.61 0.85
C SER A 96 -6.47 -2.61 -0.25
N VAL A 97 -5.18 -2.97 -0.36
CA VAL A 97 -4.68 -3.95 -1.33
C VAL A 97 -3.98 -5.07 -0.58
N ALA A 98 -4.48 -6.28 -0.75
CA ALA A 98 -3.90 -7.48 -0.21
C ALA A 98 -2.80 -8.02 -1.13
N PHE A 99 -1.63 -8.30 -0.58
CA PHE A 99 -0.57 -9.01 -1.29
C PHE A 99 -0.70 -10.50 -1.03
N SER A 100 -1.04 -11.24 -2.06
CA SER A 100 -1.25 -12.70 -1.99
C SER A 100 -0.41 -13.38 -3.05
N GLY A 101 0.21 -14.48 -2.70
CA GLY A 101 0.91 -15.34 -3.65
C GLY A 101 0.08 -16.54 -4.07
N ARG A 102 0.65 -17.38 -4.94
CA ARG A 102 0.13 -18.68 -5.34
C ARG A 102 -1.19 -18.62 -6.14
N GLY A 103 -1.33 -17.64 -7.04
CA GLY A 103 -2.46 -17.57 -7.97
C GLY A 103 -3.81 -17.29 -7.29
N ARG A 104 -3.82 -16.66 -6.11
CA ARG A 104 -5.04 -16.27 -5.39
C ARG A 104 -5.36 -14.78 -5.52
N ALA A 105 -4.55 -14.06 -6.27
CA ALA A 105 -4.73 -12.63 -6.48
C ALA A 105 -5.57 -12.34 -7.74
N ASP A 106 -6.24 -11.21 -7.73
CA ASP A 106 -7.08 -10.75 -8.84
C ASP A 106 -6.26 -10.19 -10.00
N ALA A 107 -5.05 -9.68 -9.69
CA ALA A 107 -4.18 -9.05 -10.67
C ALA A 107 -2.69 -9.20 -10.32
N SER A 108 -1.82 -9.00 -11.32
CA SER A 108 -0.39 -8.80 -11.08
C SER A 108 -0.13 -7.43 -10.43
N PHE A 109 0.77 -7.40 -9.46
CA PHE A 109 1.20 -6.15 -8.83
C PHE A 109 1.79 -5.17 -9.86
N ALA A 110 2.53 -5.66 -10.85
CA ALA A 110 3.10 -4.82 -11.90
C ALA A 110 2.03 -4.04 -12.68
N SER A 111 0.84 -4.61 -12.87
CA SER A 111 -0.29 -3.93 -13.51
C SER A 111 -1.03 -2.96 -12.60
N ALA A 112 -1.01 -3.18 -11.28
CA ALA A 112 -1.70 -2.35 -10.29
C ALA A 112 -0.83 -1.19 -9.77
N ALA A 113 0.49 -1.34 -9.77
CA ALA A 113 1.43 -0.39 -9.19
C ALA A 113 1.31 1.05 -9.71
N PRO A 114 1.09 1.32 -11.01
CA PRO A 114 0.88 2.68 -11.50
C PRO A 114 -0.33 3.36 -10.85
N ALA A 115 -1.45 2.66 -10.73
CA ALA A 115 -2.67 3.19 -10.12
C ALA A 115 -2.48 3.41 -8.60
N LEU A 116 -1.74 2.53 -7.92
CA LEU A 116 -1.42 2.70 -6.51
C LEU A 116 -0.51 3.90 -6.26
N ALA A 117 0.48 4.12 -7.12
CA ALA A 117 1.39 5.25 -7.02
C ALA A 117 0.71 6.62 -7.31
N ALA A 118 -0.26 6.63 -8.20
CA ALA A 118 -1.04 7.82 -8.53
C ALA A 118 -2.11 8.15 -7.48
N ARG A 119 -2.38 7.24 -6.55
CA ARG A 119 -3.42 7.40 -5.54
C ARG A 119 -2.88 8.17 -4.34
N VAL A 120 -3.04 9.48 -4.35
CA VAL A 120 -2.58 10.39 -3.28
C VAL A 120 -3.70 10.87 -2.37
N ASP A 121 -4.95 10.72 -2.80
CA ASP A 121 -6.13 11.11 -2.04
C ASP A 121 -6.56 9.96 -1.12
N GLY A 122 -6.69 10.30 0.16
CA GLY A 122 -7.07 9.35 1.18
C GLY A 122 -5.97 8.36 1.58
N ARG A 123 -6.26 7.53 2.55
CA ARG A 123 -5.31 6.58 3.11
C ARG A 123 -5.41 5.21 2.43
N THR A 124 -4.29 4.71 1.96
CA THR A 124 -4.19 3.40 1.30
C THR A 124 -3.42 2.41 2.17
N ALA A 125 -3.94 1.20 2.39
CA ALA A 125 -3.26 0.12 3.09
C ALA A 125 -2.71 -0.93 2.11
N LEU A 126 -1.44 -1.28 2.28
CA LEU A 126 -0.79 -2.43 1.67
C LEU A 126 -0.74 -3.55 2.69
N VAL A 127 -1.54 -4.60 2.48
CA VAL A 127 -1.80 -5.67 3.46
C VAL A 127 -1.01 -6.92 3.07
N PHE A 128 -0.15 -7.37 3.99
CA PHE A 128 0.69 -8.56 3.83
C PHE A 128 0.35 -9.59 4.90
N GLY A 129 0.38 -10.87 4.54
CA GLY A 129 0.06 -11.97 5.44
C GLY A 129 1.26 -12.57 6.16
N ARG A 130 1.00 -13.68 6.84
CA ARG A 130 1.99 -14.49 7.58
C ARG A 130 3.03 -15.06 6.64
N GLU A 131 4.20 -15.33 7.17
CA GLU A 131 5.29 -15.93 6.42
C GLU A 131 4.96 -17.36 5.95
N ALA A 132 4.27 -18.15 6.78
CA ALA A 132 3.95 -19.54 6.47
C ALA A 132 2.80 -19.68 5.45
N ASP A 133 1.68 -18.99 5.68
CA ASP A 133 0.41 -19.24 4.97
C ASP A 133 -0.06 -18.03 4.16
N GLY A 134 0.53 -16.86 4.36
CA GLY A 134 0.05 -15.60 3.79
C GLY A 134 -1.26 -15.13 4.44
N LEU A 135 -2.09 -14.45 3.67
CA LEU A 135 -3.42 -14.02 4.08
C LEU A 135 -4.43 -15.17 3.93
N ARG A 136 -5.36 -15.29 4.88
CA ARG A 136 -6.49 -16.21 4.80
C ARG A 136 -7.56 -15.67 3.83
N ALA A 137 -8.45 -16.55 3.35
CA ALA A 137 -9.51 -16.17 2.42
C ALA A 137 -10.41 -15.04 2.97
N GLU A 138 -10.74 -15.12 4.25
CA GLU A 138 -11.52 -14.10 4.96
C GLU A 138 -10.80 -12.75 5.10
N GLU A 139 -9.46 -12.76 5.24
CA GLU A 139 -8.64 -11.55 5.29
C GLU A 139 -8.51 -10.93 3.89
N LEU A 140 -8.37 -11.76 2.85
CA LEU A 140 -8.40 -11.31 1.45
C LEU A 140 -9.73 -10.65 1.11
N ALA A 141 -10.85 -11.25 1.53
CA ALA A 141 -12.19 -10.73 1.29
C ALA A 141 -12.48 -9.38 2.00
N ARG A 142 -11.68 -9.00 3.02
CA ARG A 142 -11.78 -7.69 3.70
C ARG A 142 -11.07 -6.58 2.94
N CYS A 143 -10.17 -6.92 2.02
CA CYS A 143 -9.44 -5.94 1.23
C CYS A 143 -10.19 -5.56 -0.05
N GLY A 144 -10.00 -4.32 -0.50
CA GLY A 144 -10.67 -3.80 -1.70
C GLY A 144 -10.17 -4.41 -3.00
N ALA A 145 -8.94 -4.96 -3.00
CA ALA A 145 -8.34 -5.68 -4.12
C ALA A 145 -7.25 -6.62 -3.62
N SER A 146 -6.86 -7.60 -4.46
CA SER A 146 -5.71 -8.44 -4.20
C SER A 146 -4.74 -8.46 -5.39
N VAL A 147 -3.45 -8.44 -5.09
CA VAL A 147 -2.39 -8.45 -6.10
C VAL A 147 -1.33 -9.49 -5.76
N GLU A 148 -0.67 -9.99 -6.79
CA GLU A 148 0.46 -10.90 -6.69
C GLU A 148 1.72 -10.26 -7.27
N ILE A 149 2.83 -10.35 -6.53
CA ILE A 149 4.15 -10.00 -7.06
C ILE A 149 4.64 -11.18 -7.88
N ASP A 150 4.86 -10.96 -9.18
CA ASP A 150 5.33 -12.00 -10.08
C ASP A 150 6.72 -12.49 -9.65
N SER A 151 6.81 -13.74 -9.25
CA SER A 151 8.04 -14.38 -8.80
C SER A 151 7.97 -15.88 -9.00
N ALA A 152 9.12 -16.54 -9.25
CA ALA A 152 9.18 -17.99 -9.44
C ALA A 152 8.81 -18.77 -8.17
N GLU A 153 9.12 -18.21 -7.01
CA GLU A 153 8.90 -18.82 -5.70
C GLU A 153 8.27 -17.80 -4.73
N SER A 154 7.73 -18.31 -3.60
CA SER A 154 7.17 -17.46 -2.56
C SER A 154 8.23 -16.54 -1.96
N LEU A 155 7.94 -15.25 -1.93
CA LEU A 155 8.83 -14.24 -1.36
C LEU A 155 8.74 -14.23 0.17
N ASN A 156 9.89 -13.98 0.81
CA ASN A 156 9.88 -13.60 2.22
C ASN A 156 9.05 -12.32 2.43
N LEU A 157 8.36 -12.22 3.58
CA LEU A 157 7.50 -11.09 3.92
C LEU A 157 8.18 -9.73 3.72
N SER A 158 9.39 -9.55 4.26
CA SER A 158 10.09 -8.27 4.15
C SER A 158 10.55 -7.95 2.71
N HIS A 159 10.82 -8.98 1.90
CA HIS A 159 11.13 -8.81 0.47
C HIS A 159 9.91 -8.37 -0.32
N ALA A 160 8.73 -8.95 -0.06
CA ALA A 160 7.49 -8.53 -0.68
C ALA A 160 7.17 -7.06 -0.36
N VAL A 161 7.31 -6.66 0.92
CA VAL A 161 7.18 -5.26 1.35
C VAL A 161 8.18 -4.35 0.64
N SER A 162 9.45 -4.79 0.50
CA SER A 162 10.49 -4.01 -0.18
C SER A 162 10.17 -3.76 -1.64
N ILE A 163 9.76 -4.80 -2.38
CA ILE A 163 9.41 -4.69 -3.80
C ILE A 163 8.22 -3.75 -3.99
N ALA A 164 7.16 -3.94 -3.18
CA ALA A 164 5.96 -3.11 -3.26
C ALA A 164 6.28 -1.62 -3.01
N LEU A 165 6.97 -1.32 -1.92
CA LEU A 165 7.30 0.06 -1.59
C LEU A 165 8.27 0.71 -2.57
N ALA A 166 9.29 -0.03 -3.04
CA ALA A 166 10.27 0.49 -3.98
C ALA A 166 9.64 0.85 -5.33
N ASP A 167 8.75 0.01 -5.85
CA ASP A 167 8.10 0.26 -7.13
C ASP A 167 7.09 1.41 -7.05
N ILE A 168 6.25 1.45 -5.99
CA ILE A 168 5.30 2.55 -5.77
C ILE A 168 6.05 3.88 -5.57
N TYR A 169 7.12 3.88 -4.76
CA TYR A 169 7.93 5.08 -4.50
C TYR A 169 8.59 5.62 -5.77
N ALA A 170 9.17 4.74 -6.58
CA ALA A 170 9.80 5.13 -7.84
C ALA A 170 8.81 5.75 -8.83
N ARG A 171 7.58 5.23 -8.86
CA ARG A 171 6.51 5.76 -9.73
C ARG A 171 5.91 7.06 -9.22
N ALA A 172 5.79 7.21 -7.91
CA ALA A 172 5.30 8.46 -7.30
C ALA A 172 6.23 9.66 -7.54
N ASP A 173 7.49 9.42 -7.90
CA ASP A 173 8.47 10.45 -8.23
C ASP A 173 8.56 10.76 -9.73
N SER A 174 8.12 9.86 -10.57
CA SER A 174 8.04 10.17 -11.99
C SER A 174 6.92 11.19 -12.16
N GLU A 175 7.23 12.39 -12.66
CA GLU A 175 6.21 13.24 -13.29
C GLU A 175 5.33 12.33 -14.11
N ALA A 176 4.02 12.33 -13.85
CA ALA A 176 3.10 11.44 -14.51
C ALA A 176 3.45 11.45 -16.01
N PRO A 177 3.82 10.32 -16.63
CA PRO A 177 4.03 10.32 -18.06
C PRO A 177 2.77 10.93 -18.63
N ALA A 178 2.93 11.92 -19.51
CA ALA A 178 1.82 12.55 -20.20
C ALA A 178 0.87 11.43 -20.59
N ALA A 179 -0.35 11.47 -20.04
CA ALA A 179 -1.31 10.38 -20.13
C ALA A 179 -1.26 9.83 -21.55
N PRO A 180 -1.03 8.53 -21.76
CA PRO A 180 -1.12 8.00 -23.11
C PRO A 180 -2.46 8.49 -23.64
N ASP A 181 -2.48 8.95 -24.88
CA ASP A 181 -3.64 9.54 -25.56
C ASP A 181 -4.75 8.48 -25.78
N VAL A 182 -4.99 7.70 -24.74
CA VAL A 182 -6.05 6.71 -24.58
C VAL A 182 -7.09 7.37 -23.71
N ALA A 183 -8.26 7.59 -24.27
CA ALA A 183 -9.40 8.19 -23.61
C ALA A 183 -9.50 7.68 -22.16
N PRO A 184 -9.52 8.56 -21.14
CA PRO A 184 -9.43 8.20 -19.72
C PRO A 184 -10.46 7.16 -19.28
N ASP A 185 -11.62 7.16 -19.90
CA ASP A 185 -12.74 6.26 -19.63
C ASP A 185 -12.45 4.78 -19.94
N ALA A 186 -11.75 4.47 -21.02
CA ALA A 186 -11.60 3.08 -21.44
C ALA A 186 -10.67 2.26 -20.51
N THR A 187 -9.64 2.87 -19.93
CA THR A 187 -8.67 2.18 -19.06
C THR A 187 -9.24 2.01 -17.65
N VAL A 188 -9.91 3.04 -17.13
CA VAL A 188 -10.58 3.01 -15.82
C VAL A 188 -11.75 2.05 -15.85
N ASP A 189 -12.58 2.10 -16.90
CA ASP A 189 -13.71 1.19 -17.08
C ASP A 189 -13.27 -0.26 -17.28
N ALA A 190 -12.16 -0.50 -17.97
CA ALA A 190 -11.60 -1.83 -18.10
C ALA A 190 -11.07 -2.38 -16.76
N LEU A 191 -10.41 -1.54 -15.96
CA LEU A 191 -9.90 -1.93 -14.63
C LEU A 191 -11.06 -2.18 -13.66
N VAL A 192 -12.03 -1.26 -13.58
CA VAL A 192 -13.23 -1.39 -12.72
C VAL A 192 -14.09 -2.57 -13.18
N SER A 193 -14.20 -2.82 -14.50
CA SER A 193 -14.96 -3.95 -15.03
C SER A 193 -14.26 -5.29 -14.74
N ARG A 194 -12.94 -5.36 -14.85
CA ARG A 194 -12.15 -6.57 -14.54
C ARG A 194 -12.16 -6.86 -13.03
N LEU A 195 -11.97 -5.85 -12.19
CA LEU A 195 -12.09 -5.97 -10.73
C LEU A 195 -13.53 -6.34 -10.32
N GLY A 196 -14.54 -5.71 -10.91
CA GLY A 196 -15.94 -6.03 -10.64
C GLY A 196 -16.34 -7.42 -11.10
N ALA A 197 -15.79 -7.94 -12.21
CA ALA A 197 -16.01 -9.29 -12.68
C ALA A 197 -15.33 -10.34 -11.78
N ALA A 198 -14.09 -10.07 -11.34
CA ALA A 198 -13.34 -10.94 -10.43
C ALA A 198 -13.98 -11.03 -9.04
N LEU A 199 -14.60 -9.93 -8.57
CA LEU A 199 -15.21 -9.84 -7.25
C LEU A 199 -16.66 -10.33 -7.19
N GLY A 200 -17.26 -10.74 -8.32
CA GLY A 200 -18.70 -11.09 -8.37
C GLY A 200 -19.61 -9.93 -7.90
N ALA A 201 -19.11 -8.70 -7.98
CA ALA A 201 -19.73 -7.54 -7.41
C ALA A 201 -20.99 -7.14 -8.18
N ASP A 202 -22.03 -6.77 -7.44
CA ASP A 202 -23.28 -6.31 -8.00
C ASP A 202 -23.16 -4.94 -8.71
N GLU A 203 -24.23 -4.52 -9.39
CA GLU A 203 -24.25 -3.22 -10.10
C GLU A 203 -24.03 -2.02 -9.16
N GLY A 204 -24.40 -2.14 -7.89
CA GLY A 204 -24.21 -1.10 -6.89
C GLY A 204 -22.73 -0.84 -6.58
N PHE A 205 -21.91 -1.87 -6.47
CA PHE A 205 -20.47 -1.74 -6.29
C PHE A 205 -19.82 -1.08 -7.52
N ARG A 206 -20.25 -1.48 -8.72
CA ARG A 206 -19.75 -0.90 -9.98
C ARG A 206 -20.10 0.58 -10.10
N ALA A 207 -21.31 0.98 -9.71
CA ALA A 207 -21.75 2.37 -9.74
C ALA A 207 -21.00 3.22 -8.70
N THR A 208 -20.79 2.71 -7.49
CA THR A 208 -20.07 3.41 -6.42
C THR A 208 -18.59 3.57 -6.73
N SER A 209 -17.97 2.54 -7.29
CA SER A 209 -16.55 2.57 -7.70
C SER A 209 -16.33 3.48 -8.91
N ARG A 210 -17.24 3.45 -9.90
CA ARG A 210 -17.23 4.41 -11.03
C ARG A 210 -17.38 5.85 -10.56
N GLY A 211 -18.32 6.14 -9.65
CA GLY A 211 -18.53 7.48 -9.14
C GLY A 211 -17.32 8.02 -8.38
N LYS A 212 -16.65 7.20 -7.58
CA LYS A 212 -15.46 7.59 -6.84
C LYS A 212 -14.24 7.82 -7.75
N VAL A 213 -14.04 6.98 -8.75
CA VAL A 213 -12.93 7.11 -9.70
C VAL A 213 -13.15 8.28 -10.65
N SER A 214 -14.38 8.49 -11.15
CA SER A 214 -14.72 9.62 -12.01
C SER A 214 -14.57 10.96 -11.27
N ALA A 215 -15.01 11.04 -10.01
CA ALA A 215 -14.84 12.24 -9.18
C ALA A 215 -13.36 12.58 -8.94
N CYS A 216 -12.48 11.59 -8.76
CA CYS A 216 -11.04 11.83 -8.64
C CYS A 216 -10.41 12.38 -9.93
N VAL A 217 -10.88 11.92 -11.10
CA VAL A 217 -10.40 12.41 -12.41
C VAL A 217 -10.85 13.85 -12.65
N GLU A 218 -12.10 14.19 -12.32
CA GLU A 218 -12.66 15.54 -12.50
C GLU A 218 -12.01 16.58 -11.55
N ILE A 219 -11.72 16.20 -10.30
CA ILE A 219 -11.04 17.08 -9.33
C ILE A 219 -9.61 17.41 -9.80
N ASN A 220 -8.88 16.46 -10.34
CA ASN A 220 -7.54 16.70 -10.89
C ASN A 220 -7.57 17.59 -12.13
N ALA A 221 -8.56 17.45 -13.00
CA ALA A 221 -8.70 18.30 -14.19
C ALA A 221 -9.04 19.76 -13.81
N ALA A 222 -9.84 19.98 -12.77
CA ALA A 222 -10.21 21.32 -12.28
C ALA A 222 -9.09 22.02 -11.50
N SER A 223 -8.11 21.29 -10.97
CA SER A 223 -6.95 21.83 -10.26
C SER A 223 -5.79 22.24 -11.19
N MET A 224 -5.85 21.92 -12.48
CA MET A 224 -4.84 22.24 -13.49
C MET A 224 -5.30 23.33 -14.48
N ALA A 225 -6.48 23.90 -14.30
CA ALA A 225 -7.01 25.04 -15.02
C ALA A 225 -6.98 26.31 -14.14
#